data_1ce5cffc66c464bb9e4eae50aff47f8c
#
_entry.id   1ce5cffc66c464bb9e4eae50aff47f8c
#
_cell.length_a   1.000
_cell.length_b   1.000
_cell.length_c   1.000
_cell.angle_alpha   90.00
_cell.angle_beta   90.00
_cell.angle_gamma   90.00
#
_symmetry.space_group_name_H-M   'P 1'
#
loop_
_entity.id
_entity.type
_entity.pdbx_description
1 polymer ?
#
loop_
_entity_poly.entity_id
_entity_poly.type
_entity_poly.pdbx_seq_one_letter_code
_entity_poly.pdbx_strand_id
1 'polypeptide(L)'
;MQKLGRRAVVVFLGACLCAPAGAVGAGRADARQLTGPIGVALTGPARPVTPTLLGLNGVNVTGPPWNDQAFDAVLSTFAPGVIRYPGGTVANYWSWRSGWFQPGHWPGEPAQKVNDSVPVFAAAIRAAAAVPLFDLNTVTYNGAVGSAAENTVMLGQQMKLLKAASAHGLPVRMVELGNELYLNGYSNSPPNPHQHDYADRFPTAANYANQMNPWIAAIHSAFPGAQVAAVGADANDVPGLSQRRATWNAGILPLLVGEDAVTLHENLRVFDATAAPAVVLAEPYLHFQQVKAHELALFKSYHLPVWITEFNMGDLTPGRVFRGTWLHGLFVAEEALLFLADPAITHVDLNSTIGSANFAPIFSNAHGFGKSGPPTVPLALSAAGNTLAVIQAAFHRSARAQALAFSPSPALGKTGAPALLGEALTTGSGTELVLVNLSARRLTLNLSAVLSGPCTATQITAPSTTTQVTGPGSLESSTSSANGSLTVGPYSLTDVKASG
;
A
#
# COMPACT_ATOMS: atom_id res chain seq x y z
N MET A 1 35.64 27.96 33.30
CA MET A 1 36.18 28.24 31.96
C MET A 1 36.69 26.96 31.34
N GLN A 2 35.89 26.26 30.57
CA GLN A 2 36.32 25.14 29.73
C GLN A 2 35.72 25.32 28.34
N LYS A 3 36.58 25.34 27.33
CA LYS A 3 36.29 25.63 25.94
C LYS A 3 35.64 24.38 25.32
N LEU A 4 34.42 24.53 24.80
CA LEU A 4 33.77 23.54 23.93
C LEU A 4 34.41 23.57 22.52
N GLY A 5 35.09 22.51 22.17
CA GLY A 5 35.62 22.28 20.83
C GLY A 5 34.52 21.87 19.88
N ARG A 6 34.28 22.66 18.84
CA ARG A 6 33.47 22.31 17.68
C ARG A 6 34.21 21.24 16.86
N ARG A 7 33.66 20.04 16.76
CA ARG A 7 34.08 19.06 15.75
C ARG A 7 33.30 19.29 14.46
N ALA A 8 34.00 19.64 13.40
CA ALA A 8 33.49 19.72 12.07
C ALA A 8 33.25 18.30 11.54
N VAL A 9 32.03 18.03 11.06
CA VAL A 9 31.70 16.83 10.31
C VAL A 9 32.06 17.12 8.85
N VAL A 10 33.10 16.44 8.36
CA VAL A 10 33.46 16.45 6.95
C VAL A 10 32.57 15.44 6.22
N VAL A 11 31.68 15.95 5.39
CA VAL A 11 30.89 15.12 4.46
C VAL A 11 31.75 14.90 3.23
N PHE A 12 32.19 13.67 3.00
CA PHE A 12 32.78 13.24 1.73
C PHE A 12 31.68 13.14 0.65
N LEU A 13 31.63 14.10 -0.24
CA LEU A 13 30.92 13.99 -1.51
C LEU A 13 31.80 13.17 -2.47
N GLY A 14 31.49 11.89 -2.60
CA GLY A 14 32.04 11.05 -3.64
C GLY A 14 31.38 11.39 -4.98
N ALA A 15 32.13 12.05 -5.87
CA ALA A 15 31.71 12.26 -7.24
C ALA A 15 31.80 10.93 -7.99
N CYS A 16 30.69 10.29 -8.27
CA CYS A 16 30.60 9.22 -9.26
C CYS A 16 30.61 9.83 -10.66
N LEU A 17 31.70 9.62 -11.39
CA LEU A 17 31.79 9.88 -12.83
C LEU A 17 30.90 8.89 -13.58
N CYS A 18 29.71 9.32 -13.98
CA CYS A 18 28.90 8.59 -14.95
C CYS A 18 29.51 8.79 -16.34
N ALA A 19 29.96 7.70 -16.97
CA ALA A 19 30.27 7.68 -18.38
C ALA A 19 29.00 7.96 -19.21
N PRO A 20 29.09 8.71 -20.33
CA PRO A 20 27.93 9.00 -21.14
C PRO A 20 27.48 7.73 -21.88
N ALA A 21 26.31 7.20 -21.52
CA ALA A 21 25.59 6.23 -22.32
C ALA A 21 25.21 6.91 -23.65
N GLY A 22 25.48 6.21 -24.75
CA GLY A 22 25.32 6.71 -26.12
C GLY A 22 23.91 7.27 -26.36
N ALA A 23 23.86 8.44 -26.94
CA ALA A 23 22.65 9.11 -27.38
C ALA A 23 21.92 8.25 -28.43
N VAL A 24 20.96 7.44 -27.98
CA VAL A 24 19.87 6.97 -28.81
C VAL A 24 19.03 8.22 -29.10
N GLY A 25 18.93 8.60 -30.36
CA GLY A 25 18.24 9.79 -30.81
C GLY A 25 16.81 9.82 -30.28
N ALA A 26 16.61 10.60 -29.23
CA ALA A 26 15.28 10.94 -28.75
C ALA A 26 14.62 11.80 -29.83
N GLY A 27 13.81 11.17 -30.65
CA GLY A 27 12.90 11.87 -31.54
C GLY A 27 12.13 12.87 -30.66
N ARG A 28 12.15 14.15 -31.02
CA ARG A 28 11.30 15.19 -30.45
C ARG A 28 9.87 14.68 -30.51
N ALA A 29 9.39 14.14 -29.41
CA ALA A 29 7.97 14.00 -29.20
C ALA A 29 7.42 15.43 -29.08
N ASP A 30 7.00 15.97 -30.22
CA ASP A 30 6.20 17.18 -30.27
C ASP A 30 5.08 17.02 -29.24
N ALA A 31 4.93 18.03 -28.39
CA ALA A 31 3.75 18.21 -27.56
C ALA A 31 2.58 18.54 -28.51
N ARG A 32 2.21 17.59 -29.38
CA ARG A 32 1.03 17.70 -30.24
C ARG A 32 -0.15 17.87 -29.31
N GLN A 33 -0.73 19.04 -29.39
CA GLN A 33 -2.04 19.30 -28.82
C GLN A 33 -2.95 18.15 -29.27
N LEU A 34 -3.44 17.34 -28.33
CA LEU A 34 -4.44 16.31 -28.62
C LEU A 34 -5.67 17.03 -29.18
N THR A 35 -5.87 17.00 -30.48
CA THR A 35 -6.91 17.77 -31.19
C THR A 35 -8.22 16.99 -31.35
N GLY A 36 -8.29 15.74 -30.86
CA GLY A 36 -9.48 14.88 -30.98
C GLY A 36 -9.71 14.02 -29.73
N PRO A 37 -10.82 13.28 -29.71
CA PRO A 37 -11.12 12.34 -28.66
C PRO A 37 -10.08 11.22 -28.57
N ILE A 38 -9.75 10.80 -27.35
CA ILE A 38 -8.88 9.66 -27.06
C ILE A 38 -9.70 8.39 -27.16
N GLY A 39 -9.33 7.48 -28.06
CA GLY A 39 -9.94 6.16 -28.12
C GLY A 39 -9.62 5.34 -26.87
N VAL A 40 -10.63 4.67 -26.32
CA VAL A 40 -10.50 3.78 -25.16
C VAL A 40 -10.78 2.36 -25.61
N ALA A 41 -9.89 1.43 -25.29
CA ALA A 41 -10.03 0.01 -25.64
C ALA A 41 -9.60 -0.88 -24.46
N LEU A 42 -10.08 -2.12 -24.41
CA LEU A 42 -9.61 -3.13 -23.47
C LEU A 42 -8.20 -3.59 -23.88
N THR A 43 -7.34 -3.85 -22.89
CA THR A 43 -6.01 -4.40 -23.10
C THR A 43 -5.67 -5.50 -22.09
N GLY A 44 -4.81 -6.45 -22.50
CA GLY A 44 -4.47 -7.58 -21.65
C GLY A 44 -5.65 -8.53 -21.35
N PRO A 45 -5.44 -9.59 -20.59
CA PRO A 45 -6.48 -10.51 -20.18
C PRO A 45 -7.36 -9.93 -19.07
N ALA A 46 -8.66 -10.25 -19.12
CA ALA A 46 -9.54 -9.96 -17.99
C ALA A 46 -9.23 -10.93 -16.83
N ARG A 47 -9.09 -10.39 -15.62
CA ARG A 47 -8.79 -11.16 -14.39
C ARG A 47 -9.97 -11.19 -13.42
N PRO A 48 -10.08 -12.22 -12.59
CA PRO A 48 -11.08 -12.22 -11.51
C PRO A 48 -10.82 -11.09 -10.51
N VAL A 49 -11.88 -10.52 -10.00
CA VAL A 49 -11.85 -9.63 -8.84
C VAL A 49 -12.28 -10.42 -7.62
N THR A 50 -11.44 -10.42 -6.58
CA THR A 50 -11.78 -11.01 -5.29
C THR A 50 -12.08 -9.91 -4.29
N PRO A 51 -12.95 -10.16 -3.29
CA PRO A 51 -13.19 -9.19 -2.22
C PRO A 51 -11.93 -8.82 -1.42
N THR A 52 -10.91 -9.68 -1.47
CA THR A 52 -9.64 -9.51 -0.75
C THR A 52 -8.56 -8.78 -1.57
N LEU A 53 -8.90 -8.22 -2.72
CA LEU A 53 -7.91 -7.66 -3.62
C LEU A 53 -7.32 -6.32 -3.13
N LEU A 54 -8.13 -5.49 -2.45
CA LEU A 54 -7.71 -4.18 -1.92
C LEU A 54 -8.08 -4.05 -0.44
N GLY A 55 -7.13 -3.64 0.38
CA GLY A 55 -7.27 -3.54 1.82
C GLY A 55 -6.47 -2.42 2.46
N LEU A 56 -6.28 -2.53 3.77
CA LEU A 56 -5.55 -1.59 4.61
C LEU A 56 -4.54 -2.32 5.49
N ASN A 57 -3.32 -1.77 5.57
CA ASN A 57 -2.38 -2.15 6.62
C ASN A 57 -2.87 -1.61 7.97
N GLY A 58 -3.13 -2.51 8.92
CA GLY A 58 -3.85 -2.25 10.14
C GLY A 58 -3.11 -1.51 11.26
N VAL A 59 -1.98 -0.84 10.97
CA VAL A 59 -1.23 -0.10 11.99
C VAL A 59 -2.11 0.95 12.66
N ASN A 60 -2.56 0.67 13.88
CA ASN A 60 -3.51 1.49 14.64
C ASN A 60 -3.05 1.86 16.05
N VAL A 61 -1.76 1.72 16.38
CA VAL A 61 -1.23 1.94 17.74
C VAL A 61 -1.37 3.38 18.27
N THR A 62 -1.73 4.32 17.44
CA THR A 62 -1.94 5.71 17.82
C THR A 62 -3.35 6.20 17.52
N GLY A 63 -4.21 5.32 17.04
CA GLY A 63 -5.61 5.59 16.72
C GLY A 63 -6.57 5.31 17.88
N PRO A 64 -7.86 5.44 17.66
CA PRO A 64 -8.87 4.93 18.57
C PRO A 64 -8.84 3.40 18.58
N PRO A 65 -9.39 2.75 19.63
CA PRO A 65 -9.56 1.30 19.61
C PRO A 65 -10.38 0.85 18.39
N TRP A 66 -10.11 -0.36 17.90
CA TRP A 66 -10.83 -0.95 16.75
C TRP A 66 -12.34 -1.07 16.92
N ASN A 67 -12.88 -0.91 18.10
CA ASN A 67 -14.33 -0.89 18.40
C ASN A 67 -14.86 0.53 18.72
N ASP A 68 -14.12 1.58 18.38
CA ASP A 68 -14.62 2.94 18.45
C ASP A 68 -15.68 3.18 17.37
N GLN A 69 -16.86 3.63 17.77
CA GLN A 69 -18.01 3.76 16.87
C GLN A 69 -17.78 4.79 15.74
N ALA A 70 -17.09 5.89 16.00
CA ALA A 70 -16.80 6.90 14.98
C ALA A 70 -15.77 6.39 14.00
N PHE A 71 -14.79 5.63 14.46
CA PHE A 71 -13.80 4.97 13.62
C PHE A 71 -14.45 3.89 12.75
N ASP A 72 -15.27 3.02 13.33
CA ASP A 72 -16.01 1.98 12.61
C ASP A 72 -16.89 2.56 11.49
N ALA A 73 -17.54 3.70 11.74
CA ALA A 73 -18.37 4.35 10.74
C ALA A 73 -17.57 4.81 9.51
N VAL A 74 -16.39 5.41 9.73
CA VAL A 74 -15.51 5.83 8.62
C VAL A 74 -14.89 4.63 7.93
N LEU A 75 -14.45 3.62 8.69
CA LEU A 75 -13.90 2.38 8.17
C LEU A 75 -14.93 1.64 7.30
N SER A 76 -16.18 1.58 7.74
CA SER A 76 -17.30 0.99 6.96
C SER A 76 -17.61 1.78 5.69
N THR A 77 -17.40 3.09 5.70
CA THR A 77 -17.54 3.93 4.49
C THR A 77 -16.43 3.63 3.49
N PHE A 78 -15.21 3.39 3.95
CA PHE A 78 -14.10 2.95 3.11
C PHE A 78 -14.33 1.53 2.58
N ALA A 79 -14.93 0.65 3.39
CA ALA A 79 -15.25 -0.75 3.11
C ALA A 79 -14.03 -1.58 2.62
N PRO A 80 -12.94 -1.67 3.39
CA PRO A 80 -11.75 -2.44 2.98
C PRO A 80 -12.11 -3.92 2.81
N GLY A 81 -11.57 -4.57 1.76
CA GLY A 81 -11.72 -6.02 1.59
C GLY A 81 -10.89 -6.81 2.60
N VAL A 82 -9.74 -6.25 3.00
CA VAL A 82 -8.81 -6.83 3.96
C VAL A 82 -8.37 -5.77 4.97
N ILE A 83 -8.10 -6.20 6.20
CA ILE A 83 -7.37 -5.42 7.19
C ILE A 83 -6.23 -6.28 7.73
N ARG A 84 -4.98 -5.85 7.55
CA ARG A 84 -3.77 -6.51 8.02
C ARG A 84 -3.57 -6.25 9.51
N TYR A 85 -3.45 -7.28 10.35
CA TYR A 85 -3.40 -7.18 11.82
C TYR A 85 -2.17 -7.89 12.41
N PRO A 86 -1.45 -7.25 13.33
CA PRO A 86 -1.53 -5.83 13.72
C PRO A 86 -0.95 -4.91 12.65
N GLY A 87 -0.20 -5.47 11.72
CA GLY A 87 0.41 -4.85 10.56
C GLY A 87 1.65 -4.00 10.83
N GLY A 88 2.51 -3.91 9.82
CA GLY A 88 3.73 -3.12 9.83
C GLY A 88 4.77 -3.58 10.85
N THR A 89 5.79 -2.76 11.07
CA THR A 89 6.89 -3.03 12.03
C THR A 89 6.37 -3.40 13.43
N VAL A 90 5.18 -2.93 13.78
CA VAL A 90 4.49 -3.23 15.05
C VAL A 90 4.33 -4.73 15.24
N ALA A 91 4.02 -5.49 14.19
CA ALA A 91 3.80 -6.92 14.25
C ALA A 91 4.97 -7.68 14.87
N ASN A 92 6.21 -7.29 14.55
CA ASN A 92 7.42 -7.95 15.04
C ASN A 92 7.63 -7.84 16.56
N TYR A 93 6.87 -6.94 17.22
CA TYR A 93 6.96 -6.67 18.66
C TYR A 93 5.61 -6.85 19.38
N TRP A 94 4.61 -7.39 18.70
CA TRP A 94 3.23 -7.44 19.17
C TRP A 94 2.95 -8.60 20.12
N SER A 95 2.17 -8.32 21.16
CA SER A 95 1.56 -9.32 22.00
C SER A 95 0.05 -9.38 21.73
N TRP A 96 -0.39 -10.37 20.99
CA TRP A 96 -1.80 -10.56 20.66
C TRP A 96 -2.72 -10.73 21.88
N ARG A 97 -2.15 -11.15 23.04
CA ARG A 97 -2.91 -11.35 24.28
C ARG A 97 -3.29 -10.03 24.94
N SER A 98 -2.36 -9.09 24.95
CA SER A 98 -2.59 -7.76 25.51
C SER A 98 -3.20 -6.80 24.49
N GLY A 99 -3.12 -7.10 23.19
CA GLY A 99 -3.45 -6.14 22.13
C GLY A 99 -2.54 -4.92 22.18
N TRP A 100 -1.25 -5.13 22.52
CA TRP A 100 -0.23 -4.09 22.65
C TRP A 100 1.15 -4.67 22.46
N PHE A 101 2.18 -3.83 22.51
CA PHE A 101 3.56 -4.26 22.43
C PHE A 101 3.96 -5.21 23.56
N GLN A 102 4.90 -6.09 23.29
CA GLN A 102 5.57 -6.85 24.34
C GLN A 102 6.38 -5.90 25.24
N PRO A 103 6.37 -6.09 26.56
CA PRO A 103 7.04 -5.19 27.49
C PRO A 103 8.50 -4.96 27.16
N GLY A 104 8.90 -3.68 27.09
CA GLY A 104 10.28 -3.27 26.87
C GLY A 104 10.76 -3.34 25.40
N HIS A 105 9.89 -3.64 24.44
CA HIS A 105 10.31 -3.86 23.05
C HIS A 105 10.02 -2.71 22.08
N TRP A 106 9.25 -1.71 22.44
CA TRP A 106 9.00 -0.59 21.55
C TRP A 106 9.56 0.71 22.12
N PRO A 107 10.70 1.22 21.61
CA PRO A 107 11.22 2.52 22.02
C PRO A 107 10.27 3.61 21.53
N GLY A 108 9.79 4.44 22.45
CA GLY A 108 8.78 5.45 22.15
C GLY A 108 7.35 4.90 22.14
N GLU A 109 7.10 3.82 22.87
CA GLU A 109 5.75 3.32 23.15
C GLU A 109 4.83 4.49 23.54
N PRO A 110 3.69 4.68 22.86
CA PRO A 110 2.75 5.74 23.22
C PRO A 110 2.33 5.62 24.68
N ALA A 111 2.28 6.74 25.40
CA ALA A 111 1.87 6.73 26.83
C ALA A 111 0.45 6.20 27.01
N GLN A 112 -0.43 6.40 26.03
CA GLN A 112 -1.79 5.87 26.02
C GLN A 112 -1.80 4.53 25.26
N LYS A 113 -2.12 3.47 25.98
CA LYS A 113 -2.32 2.14 25.41
C LYS A 113 -3.70 2.04 24.78
N VAL A 114 -3.74 1.63 23.52
CA VAL A 114 -4.96 1.24 22.83
C VAL A 114 -5.19 -0.24 23.06
N ASN A 115 -6.42 -0.68 23.24
CA ASN A 115 -6.74 -2.10 23.32
C ASN A 115 -7.05 -2.63 21.92
N ASP A 116 -6.05 -3.14 21.26
CA ASP A 116 -6.16 -3.77 19.93
C ASP A 116 -6.10 -5.31 20.02
N SER A 117 -6.64 -5.86 21.11
CA SER A 117 -6.75 -7.32 21.28
C SER A 117 -7.63 -7.98 20.21
N VAL A 118 -7.44 -9.26 19.99
CA VAL A 118 -8.20 -10.04 18.99
C VAL A 118 -9.72 -9.86 19.07
N PRO A 119 -10.37 -9.89 20.27
CA PRO A 119 -11.82 -9.65 20.36
C PRO A 119 -12.24 -8.26 19.88
N VAL A 120 -11.43 -7.23 20.19
CA VAL A 120 -11.69 -5.84 19.78
C VAL A 120 -11.52 -5.69 18.27
N PHE A 121 -10.43 -6.22 17.72
CA PHE A 121 -10.21 -6.27 16.28
C PHE A 121 -11.31 -7.03 15.53
N ALA A 122 -11.81 -8.14 16.11
CA ALA A 122 -12.91 -8.91 15.52
C ALA A 122 -14.20 -8.09 15.37
N ALA A 123 -14.43 -7.11 16.23
CA ALA A 123 -15.59 -6.21 16.10
C ALA A 123 -15.43 -5.32 14.84
N ALA A 124 -14.27 -4.70 14.63
CA ALA A 124 -13.99 -3.88 13.45
C ALA A 124 -14.09 -4.68 12.14
N ILE A 125 -13.53 -5.89 12.10
CA ILE A 125 -13.63 -6.79 10.93
C ILE A 125 -15.10 -7.07 10.56
N ARG A 126 -15.95 -7.33 11.56
CA ARG A 126 -17.39 -7.53 11.31
C ARG A 126 -18.08 -6.25 10.84
N ALA A 127 -17.77 -5.11 11.47
CA ALA A 127 -18.34 -3.82 11.10
C ALA A 127 -17.97 -3.42 9.66
N ALA A 128 -16.74 -3.67 9.25
CA ALA A 128 -16.25 -3.38 7.90
C ALA A 128 -16.60 -4.47 6.86
N ALA A 129 -17.13 -5.63 7.29
CA ALA A 129 -17.28 -6.84 6.46
C ALA A 129 -15.97 -7.28 5.77
N ALA A 130 -14.83 -7.00 6.40
CA ALA A 130 -13.50 -7.28 5.88
C ALA A 130 -13.01 -8.71 6.21
N VAL A 131 -11.91 -9.13 5.57
CA VAL A 131 -11.16 -10.34 5.90
C VAL A 131 -9.88 -9.93 6.64
N PRO A 132 -9.50 -10.58 7.76
CA PRO A 132 -8.21 -10.32 8.39
C PRO A 132 -7.06 -10.94 7.59
N LEU A 133 -5.95 -10.19 7.44
CA LEU A 133 -4.63 -10.71 7.13
C LEU A 133 -3.81 -10.68 8.41
N PHE A 134 -3.37 -11.83 8.90
CA PHE A 134 -2.60 -11.91 10.14
C PHE A 134 -1.12 -11.79 9.86
N ASP A 135 -0.51 -10.68 10.26
CA ASP A 135 0.93 -10.45 10.24
C ASP A 135 1.53 -10.97 11.55
N LEU A 136 2.23 -12.09 11.47
CA LEU A 136 2.68 -12.81 12.65
C LEU A 136 3.97 -12.25 13.25
N ASN A 137 4.02 -12.15 14.58
CA ASN A 137 5.27 -11.84 15.27
C ASN A 137 6.24 -13.02 15.18
N THR A 138 7.26 -12.88 14.36
CA THR A 138 8.31 -13.89 14.17
C THR A 138 9.64 -13.49 14.83
N VAL A 139 9.72 -12.32 15.49
CA VAL A 139 10.97 -11.73 16.00
C VAL A 139 11.10 -11.85 17.51
N THR A 140 10.07 -11.43 18.27
CA THR A 140 10.18 -11.30 19.73
C THR A 140 9.38 -12.36 20.48
N TYR A 141 9.95 -12.80 21.62
CA TYR A 141 9.31 -13.75 22.53
C TYR A 141 9.55 -13.32 23.99
N ASN A 142 8.46 -13.21 24.79
CA ASN A 142 8.49 -12.79 26.20
C ASN A 142 9.35 -11.54 26.46
N GLY A 143 9.34 -10.59 25.53
CA GLY A 143 10.07 -9.37 25.72
C GLY A 143 11.57 -9.47 25.34
N ALA A 144 12.00 -10.56 24.69
CA ALA A 144 13.34 -10.73 24.13
C ALA A 144 13.29 -11.13 22.66
N VAL A 145 14.33 -10.84 21.89
CA VAL A 145 14.50 -11.39 20.54
C VAL A 145 14.61 -12.90 20.63
N GLY A 146 13.72 -13.62 19.95
CA GLY A 146 13.72 -15.08 19.95
C GLY A 146 14.92 -15.65 19.22
N SER A 147 15.50 -16.73 19.73
CA SER A 147 16.55 -17.49 19.04
C SER A 147 15.97 -18.54 18.10
N ALA A 148 16.83 -19.13 17.27
CA ALA A 148 16.43 -20.28 16.45
C ALA A 148 15.96 -21.47 17.30
N ALA A 149 16.52 -21.65 18.50
CA ALA A 149 16.11 -22.69 19.43
C ALA A 149 14.69 -22.47 20.00
N GLU A 150 14.24 -21.23 20.05
CA GLU A 150 12.90 -20.85 20.52
C GLU A 150 11.85 -20.85 19.42
N ASN A 151 12.21 -21.15 18.17
CA ASN A 151 11.32 -21.08 17.01
C ASN A 151 10.01 -21.87 17.21
N THR A 152 10.09 -23.08 17.78
CA THR A 152 8.91 -23.91 18.07
C THR A 152 7.99 -23.26 19.11
N VAL A 153 8.56 -22.60 20.12
CA VAL A 153 7.78 -21.90 21.15
C VAL A 153 7.09 -20.68 20.56
N MET A 154 7.79 -19.90 19.73
CA MET A 154 7.24 -18.74 19.02
C MET A 154 6.11 -19.17 18.09
N LEU A 155 6.32 -20.20 17.27
CA LEU A 155 5.28 -20.81 16.44
C LEU A 155 4.05 -21.18 17.28
N GLY A 156 4.27 -21.86 18.40
CA GLY A 156 3.20 -22.25 19.32
C GLY A 156 2.40 -21.05 19.85
N GLN A 157 3.03 -19.89 20.07
CA GLN A 157 2.34 -18.66 20.48
C GLN A 157 1.52 -18.06 19.35
N GLN A 158 2.05 -18.03 18.12
CA GLN A 158 1.32 -17.49 16.98
C GLN A 158 0.18 -18.42 16.53
N MET A 159 0.36 -19.74 16.64
CA MET A 159 -0.74 -20.69 16.45
C MET A 159 -1.88 -20.50 17.46
N LYS A 160 -1.58 -20.07 18.71
CA LYS A 160 -2.61 -19.68 19.69
C LYS A 160 -3.34 -18.39 19.27
N LEU A 161 -2.65 -17.41 18.70
CA LEU A 161 -3.28 -16.23 18.10
C LEU A 161 -4.30 -16.64 17.04
N LEU A 162 -3.90 -17.43 16.04
CA LEU A 162 -4.77 -17.85 14.94
C LEU A 162 -5.98 -18.65 15.43
N LYS A 163 -5.78 -19.55 16.40
CA LYS A 163 -6.88 -20.28 17.04
C LYS A 163 -7.83 -19.37 17.83
N ALA A 164 -7.29 -18.39 18.56
CA ALA A 164 -8.10 -17.40 19.28
C ALA A 164 -8.92 -16.54 18.29
N ALA A 165 -8.30 -16.10 17.19
CA ALA A 165 -8.97 -15.36 16.13
C ALA A 165 -10.15 -16.19 15.55
N SER A 166 -9.90 -17.44 15.21
CA SER A 166 -10.92 -18.37 14.72
C SER A 166 -12.05 -18.57 15.75
N ALA A 167 -11.74 -18.69 17.03
CA ALA A 167 -12.73 -18.81 18.11
C ALA A 167 -13.59 -17.54 18.27
N HIS A 168 -13.08 -16.37 17.88
CA HIS A 168 -13.83 -15.11 17.78
C HIS A 168 -14.56 -14.91 16.45
N GLY A 169 -14.61 -15.94 15.60
CA GLY A 169 -15.32 -15.91 14.31
C GLY A 169 -14.56 -15.23 13.18
N LEU A 170 -13.26 -14.97 13.35
CA LEU A 170 -12.41 -14.45 12.28
C LEU A 170 -11.92 -15.59 11.38
N PRO A 171 -12.10 -15.49 10.05
CA PRO A 171 -11.57 -16.49 9.14
C PRO A 171 -10.04 -16.38 9.06
N VAL A 172 -9.33 -17.48 9.31
CA VAL A 172 -7.88 -17.58 9.08
C VAL A 172 -7.66 -17.98 7.63
N ARG A 173 -7.59 -16.99 6.73
CA ARG A 173 -7.43 -17.19 5.28
C ARG A 173 -6.16 -16.59 4.72
N MET A 174 -5.64 -15.54 5.35
CA MET A 174 -4.44 -14.82 4.90
C MET A 174 -3.51 -14.66 6.08
N VAL A 175 -2.28 -15.12 5.93
CA VAL A 175 -1.25 -15.09 6.99
C VAL A 175 0.06 -14.65 6.38
N GLU A 176 0.72 -13.69 7.00
CA GLU A 176 2.04 -13.19 6.64
C GLU A 176 3.06 -13.53 7.73
N LEU A 177 4.25 -13.96 7.35
CA LEU A 177 5.28 -14.47 8.26
C LEU A 177 6.27 -13.38 8.68
N GLY A 178 5.77 -12.31 9.29
CA GLY A 178 6.52 -11.17 9.81
C GLY A 178 6.57 -9.97 8.87
N ASN A 179 7.16 -8.87 9.34
CA ASN A 179 7.23 -7.60 8.63
C ASN A 179 8.68 -7.18 8.36
N GLU A 180 9.03 -6.87 7.11
CA GLU A 180 10.32 -6.26 6.66
C GLU A 180 11.59 -6.91 7.22
N LEU A 181 11.60 -8.22 7.36
CA LEU A 181 12.71 -8.98 7.97
C LEU A 181 14.02 -8.93 7.17
N TYR A 182 13.97 -8.42 5.96
CA TYR A 182 15.12 -8.09 5.13
C TYR A 182 15.90 -6.87 5.63
N LEU A 183 15.33 -6.04 6.50
CA LEU A 183 16.03 -4.99 7.23
C LEU A 183 16.90 -5.60 8.35
N ASN A 184 17.80 -4.81 8.93
CA ASN A 184 18.57 -5.27 10.09
C ASN A 184 17.73 -5.31 11.37
N GLY A 185 16.83 -4.34 11.53
CA GLY A 185 15.96 -4.15 12.68
C GLY A 185 15.21 -2.84 12.59
N TYR A 186 14.41 -2.53 13.60
CA TYR A 186 13.73 -1.25 13.69
C TYR A 186 14.73 -0.14 14.01
N SER A 187 14.90 0.81 13.08
CA SER A 187 15.84 1.91 13.20
C SER A 187 15.17 3.23 12.87
N ASN A 188 14.56 3.89 13.85
CA ASN A 188 14.02 5.25 13.66
C ASN A 188 14.92 6.36 14.21
N SER A 189 15.90 6.05 15.06
CA SER A 189 16.92 7.01 15.55
C SER A 189 18.04 6.29 16.29
N PRO A 190 19.32 6.60 16.07
CA PRO A 190 20.41 6.13 16.92
C PRO A 190 20.41 6.88 18.26
N PRO A 191 20.77 6.23 19.38
CA PRO A 191 20.95 4.79 19.51
C PRO A 191 19.62 4.08 19.68
N ASN A 192 19.29 3.15 18.78
CA ASN A 192 18.11 2.30 18.92
C ASN A 192 18.52 0.91 19.36
N PRO A 193 18.06 0.41 20.52
CA PRO A 193 18.40 -0.94 21.01
C PRO A 193 17.89 -2.06 20.10
N HIS A 194 16.93 -1.78 19.21
CA HIS A 194 16.33 -2.74 18.29
C HIS A 194 16.93 -2.68 16.88
N GLN A 195 18.08 -2.00 16.71
CA GLN A 195 18.70 -1.79 15.40
C GLN A 195 19.11 -3.09 14.69
N HIS A 196 19.32 -4.16 15.43
CA HIS A 196 19.77 -5.45 14.92
C HIS A 196 18.81 -6.62 15.16
N ASP A 197 17.64 -6.37 15.77
CA ASP A 197 16.72 -7.43 16.18
C ASP A 197 16.40 -8.44 15.07
N TYR A 198 16.14 -7.95 13.84
CA TYR A 198 15.80 -8.85 12.72
C TYR A 198 17.02 -9.64 12.23
N ALA A 199 18.19 -8.99 12.18
CA ALA A 199 19.43 -9.67 11.79
C ALA A 199 19.90 -10.64 12.86
N ASP A 200 19.67 -10.34 14.14
CA ASP A 200 19.97 -11.25 15.25
C ASP A 200 19.04 -12.47 15.22
N ARG A 201 17.76 -12.26 14.95
CA ARG A 201 16.76 -13.34 14.83
C ARG A 201 16.95 -14.18 13.56
N PHE A 202 17.21 -13.53 12.43
CA PHE A 202 17.40 -14.14 11.12
C PHE A 202 18.69 -13.59 10.48
N PRO A 203 19.86 -14.14 10.83
CA PRO A 203 21.14 -13.63 10.31
C PRO A 203 21.22 -13.59 8.78
N THR A 204 20.55 -14.52 8.09
CA THR A 204 20.50 -14.60 6.63
C THR A 204 19.08 -14.88 6.14
N ALA A 205 18.83 -14.63 4.86
CA ALA A 205 17.60 -15.02 4.18
C ALA A 205 17.34 -16.55 4.29
N ALA A 206 18.40 -17.37 4.20
CA ALA A 206 18.30 -18.81 4.37
C ALA A 206 17.88 -19.22 5.79
N ASN A 207 18.35 -18.51 6.82
CA ASN A 207 17.88 -18.74 8.19
C ASN A 207 16.39 -18.46 8.33
N TYR A 208 15.90 -17.38 7.71
CA TYR A 208 14.48 -17.07 7.70
C TYR A 208 13.67 -18.19 7.01
N ALA A 209 14.00 -18.54 5.78
CA ALA A 209 13.27 -19.57 5.03
C ALA A 209 13.22 -20.90 5.78
N ASN A 210 14.37 -21.38 6.27
CA ASN A 210 14.44 -22.65 7.01
C ASN A 210 13.63 -22.65 8.31
N GLN A 211 13.54 -21.51 8.98
CA GLN A 211 12.76 -21.38 10.21
C GLN A 211 11.26 -21.18 9.94
N MET A 212 10.87 -20.63 8.78
CA MET A 212 9.47 -20.41 8.44
C MET A 212 8.80 -21.65 7.82
N ASN A 213 9.53 -22.55 7.19
CA ASN A 213 8.96 -23.79 6.63
C ASN A 213 8.10 -24.60 7.66
N PRO A 214 8.54 -24.83 8.91
CA PRO A 214 7.68 -25.44 9.92
C PRO A 214 6.41 -24.62 10.25
N TRP A 215 6.46 -23.29 10.13
CA TRP A 215 5.30 -22.42 10.36
C TRP A 215 4.28 -22.58 9.26
N ILE A 216 4.71 -22.56 7.99
CA ILE A 216 3.87 -22.79 6.82
C ILE A 216 3.14 -24.14 6.96
N ALA A 217 3.90 -25.21 7.23
CA ALA A 217 3.35 -26.56 7.40
C ALA A 217 2.32 -26.63 8.56
N ALA A 218 2.62 -26.00 9.70
CA ALA A 218 1.73 -25.99 10.86
C ALA A 218 0.45 -25.18 10.61
N ILE A 219 0.54 -24.06 9.91
CA ILE A 219 -0.62 -23.22 9.56
C ILE A 219 -1.52 -23.98 8.61
N HIS A 220 -1.01 -24.54 7.51
CA HIS A 220 -1.78 -25.34 6.55
C HIS A 220 -2.42 -26.56 7.21
N SER A 221 -1.70 -27.25 8.11
CA SER A 221 -2.27 -28.37 8.86
C SER A 221 -3.46 -27.98 9.74
N ALA A 222 -3.40 -26.81 10.39
CA ALA A 222 -4.46 -26.35 11.29
C ALA A 222 -5.59 -25.61 10.57
N PHE A 223 -5.27 -24.95 9.45
CA PHE A 223 -6.16 -24.12 8.65
C PHE A 223 -5.94 -24.40 7.14
N PRO A 224 -6.48 -25.51 6.62
CA PRO A 224 -6.21 -25.97 5.24
C PRO A 224 -6.62 -24.96 4.13
N GLY A 225 -7.48 -24.01 4.46
CA GLY A 225 -7.88 -22.94 3.53
C GLY A 225 -7.10 -21.63 3.69
N ALA A 226 -6.08 -21.59 4.55
CA ALA A 226 -5.23 -20.43 4.71
C ALA A 226 -4.22 -20.35 3.57
N GLN A 227 -3.96 -19.14 3.09
CA GLN A 227 -2.83 -18.79 2.24
C GLN A 227 -1.75 -18.17 3.13
N VAL A 228 -0.51 -18.61 2.96
CA VAL A 228 0.63 -18.17 3.77
C VAL A 228 1.65 -17.47 2.89
N ALA A 229 1.94 -16.21 3.21
CA ALA A 229 2.91 -15.42 2.49
C ALA A 229 4.22 -15.29 3.26
N ALA A 230 5.33 -15.46 2.57
CA ALA A 230 6.67 -15.16 3.08
C ALA A 230 7.05 -13.70 2.81
N VAL A 231 7.90 -13.13 3.68
CA VAL A 231 8.37 -11.75 3.52
C VAL A 231 9.38 -11.67 2.38
N GLY A 232 9.03 -10.96 1.31
CA GLY A 232 9.93 -10.52 0.26
C GLY A 232 10.48 -9.12 0.53
N ALA A 233 11.53 -8.75 -0.17
CA ALA A 233 12.13 -7.43 -0.12
C ALA A 233 11.86 -6.70 -1.43
N ASP A 234 11.48 -5.43 -1.35
CA ASP A 234 11.63 -4.53 -2.48
C ASP A 234 13.14 -4.33 -2.67
N ALA A 235 13.66 -4.93 -3.72
CA ALA A 235 15.09 -4.90 -4.04
C ALA A 235 15.42 -3.84 -5.08
N ASN A 236 14.52 -2.87 -5.25
CA ASN A 236 14.68 -1.79 -6.18
C ASN A 236 15.99 -1.05 -5.98
N ASP A 237 16.52 -0.52 -7.07
CA ASP A 237 17.79 0.23 -7.18
C ASP A 237 17.80 1.52 -6.32
N VAL A 238 17.39 1.41 -5.06
CA VAL A 238 17.53 2.50 -4.11
C VAL A 238 19.02 2.58 -3.75
N PRO A 239 19.70 3.67 -4.09
CA PRO A 239 21.10 3.84 -3.74
C PRO A 239 21.32 3.65 -2.23
N GLY A 240 22.25 2.78 -1.86
CA GLY A 240 22.57 2.49 -0.46
C GLY A 240 21.77 1.35 0.19
N LEU A 241 21.07 0.50 -0.58
CA LEU A 241 20.51 -0.74 -0.07
C LEU A 241 21.58 -1.59 0.61
N SER A 242 21.23 -2.15 1.78
CA SER A 242 22.11 -3.13 2.43
C SER A 242 22.24 -4.37 1.56
N GLN A 243 23.42 -5.01 1.58
CA GLN A 243 23.64 -6.31 0.91
C GLN A 243 22.58 -7.34 1.31
N ARG A 244 22.14 -7.33 2.56
CA ARG A 244 21.07 -8.18 3.09
C ARG A 244 19.77 -8.01 2.30
N ARG A 245 19.29 -6.77 2.10
CA ARG A 245 18.06 -6.48 1.35
C ARG A 245 18.22 -6.89 -0.12
N ALA A 246 19.30 -6.49 -0.77
CA ALA A 246 19.55 -6.77 -2.18
C ALA A 246 19.60 -8.28 -2.52
N THR A 247 19.98 -9.14 -1.58
CA THR A 247 20.09 -10.59 -1.79
C THR A 247 18.97 -11.40 -1.14
N TRP A 248 18.01 -10.75 -0.49
CA TRP A 248 17.00 -11.41 0.32
C TRP A 248 16.13 -12.37 -0.49
N ASN A 249 15.50 -11.89 -1.57
CA ASN A 249 14.58 -12.68 -2.40
C ASN A 249 15.29 -13.91 -3.01
N ALA A 250 16.48 -13.71 -3.58
CA ALA A 250 17.28 -14.82 -4.13
C ALA A 250 17.70 -15.83 -3.06
N GLY A 251 17.81 -15.39 -1.79
CA GLY A 251 18.19 -16.24 -0.68
C GLY A 251 17.04 -17.03 -0.04
N ILE A 252 15.80 -16.53 -0.10
CA ILE A 252 14.63 -17.22 0.45
C ILE A 252 13.99 -18.19 -0.54
N LEU A 253 13.78 -17.77 -1.78
CA LEU A 253 12.94 -18.48 -2.76
C LEU A 253 13.36 -19.93 -3.03
N PRO A 254 14.67 -20.28 -3.15
CA PRO A 254 15.05 -21.68 -3.37
C PRO A 254 14.84 -22.59 -2.16
N LEU A 255 14.57 -22.02 -0.97
CA LEU A 255 14.54 -22.72 0.31
C LEU A 255 13.16 -22.77 0.96
N LEU A 256 12.26 -21.89 0.56
CA LEU A 256 10.88 -21.92 1.03
C LEU A 256 10.15 -23.14 0.50
N VAL A 257 9.23 -23.67 1.30
CA VAL A 257 8.43 -24.85 0.94
C VAL A 257 7.00 -24.67 1.37
N GLY A 258 6.11 -24.63 0.38
CA GLY A 258 4.66 -24.61 0.57
C GLY A 258 4.06 -23.24 0.87
N GLU A 259 4.81 -22.16 0.68
CA GLU A 259 4.26 -20.80 0.67
C GLU A 259 3.33 -20.60 -0.50
N ASP A 260 2.28 -19.78 -0.31
CA ASP A 260 1.28 -19.48 -1.33
C ASP A 260 1.51 -18.14 -2.01
N ALA A 261 2.29 -17.25 -1.38
CA ALA A 261 2.57 -15.91 -1.88
C ALA A 261 3.88 -15.36 -1.28
N VAL A 262 4.32 -14.22 -1.83
CA VAL A 262 5.40 -13.39 -1.26
C VAL A 262 4.88 -11.98 -1.07
N THR A 263 5.22 -11.34 0.07
CA THR A 263 4.84 -9.94 0.31
C THR A 263 5.89 -8.97 -0.17
N LEU A 264 5.47 -7.78 -0.61
CA LEU A 264 6.32 -6.63 -0.92
C LEU A 264 5.76 -5.36 -0.27
N HIS A 265 6.63 -4.40 0.02
CA HIS A 265 6.28 -3.07 0.50
C HIS A 265 6.75 -2.00 -0.49
N GLU A 266 5.81 -1.26 -1.07
CA GLU A 266 6.06 -0.28 -2.13
C GLU A 266 5.73 1.14 -1.63
N ASN A 267 6.48 1.60 -0.62
CA ASN A 267 6.37 2.96 -0.09
C ASN A 267 7.29 3.90 -0.89
N LEU A 268 6.77 4.55 -1.94
CA LEU A 268 7.54 5.41 -2.82
C LEU A 268 7.93 6.74 -2.17
N ARG A 269 9.21 7.10 -2.24
CA ARG A 269 9.78 8.26 -1.54
C ARG A 269 9.86 9.48 -2.45
N VAL A 270 9.20 10.57 -2.05
CA VAL A 270 9.29 11.88 -2.69
C VAL A 270 10.12 12.81 -1.82
N PHE A 271 11.17 13.43 -2.39
CA PHE A 271 12.13 14.25 -1.66
C PHE A 271 12.09 15.73 -2.04
N ASP A 272 11.66 16.08 -3.25
CA ASP A 272 11.68 17.46 -3.76
C ASP A 272 10.31 18.14 -3.54
N ALA A 273 10.27 19.04 -2.57
CA ALA A 273 9.09 19.84 -2.24
C ALA A 273 8.65 20.80 -3.37
N THR A 274 9.54 21.05 -4.34
CA THR A 274 9.29 21.96 -5.47
C THR A 274 8.94 21.25 -6.76
N ALA A 275 8.94 19.91 -6.74
CA ALA A 275 8.61 19.10 -7.91
C ALA A 275 7.22 19.45 -8.45
N ALA A 276 7.14 19.64 -9.77
CA ALA A 276 5.87 19.86 -10.44
C ALA A 276 4.95 18.63 -10.30
N PRO A 277 3.62 18.80 -10.22
CA PRO A 277 2.68 17.67 -10.08
C PRO A 277 2.90 16.56 -11.10
N ALA A 278 3.21 16.88 -12.35
CA ALA A 278 3.46 15.89 -13.40
C ALA A 278 4.73 15.06 -13.15
N VAL A 279 5.70 15.56 -12.40
CA VAL A 279 6.90 14.80 -12.00
C VAL A 279 6.56 13.86 -10.87
N VAL A 280 5.90 14.37 -9.82
CA VAL A 280 5.48 13.55 -8.67
C VAL A 280 4.54 12.42 -9.11
N LEU A 281 3.56 12.73 -9.95
CA LEU A 281 2.58 11.76 -10.47
C LEU A 281 3.14 10.84 -11.56
N ALA A 282 4.38 10.99 -11.98
CA ALA A 282 5.05 10.03 -12.87
C ALA A 282 5.80 8.94 -12.10
N GLU A 283 6.15 9.19 -10.84
CA GLU A 283 6.96 8.27 -10.02
C GLU A 283 6.31 6.89 -9.85
N PRO A 284 5.00 6.75 -9.55
CA PRO A 284 4.38 5.44 -9.41
C PRO A 284 4.56 4.56 -10.66
N TYR A 285 4.29 5.13 -11.84
CA TYR A 285 4.44 4.37 -13.08
C TYR A 285 5.91 3.98 -13.34
N LEU A 286 6.84 4.92 -13.20
CA LEU A 286 8.26 4.68 -13.48
C LEU A 286 8.84 3.64 -12.52
N HIS A 287 8.49 3.72 -11.25
CA HIS A 287 8.88 2.75 -10.24
C HIS A 287 8.27 1.37 -10.53
N PHE A 288 6.97 1.32 -10.84
CA PHE A 288 6.30 0.05 -11.12
C PHE A 288 6.90 -0.69 -12.32
N GLN A 289 7.44 0.02 -13.33
CA GLN A 289 8.17 -0.67 -14.41
C GLN A 289 9.43 -1.38 -13.88
N GLN A 290 10.10 -0.84 -12.87
CA GLN A 290 11.26 -1.49 -12.23
C GLN A 290 10.80 -2.70 -11.39
N VAL A 291 9.77 -2.55 -10.56
CA VAL A 291 9.16 -3.66 -9.80
C VAL A 291 8.78 -4.82 -10.73
N LYS A 292 8.17 -4.52 -11.88
CA LYS A 292 7.83 -5.54 -12.88
C LYS A 292 9.04 -6.24 -13.47
N ALA A 293 10.09 -5.48 -13.78
CA ALA A 293 11.28 -6.01 -14.43
C ALA A 293 12.14 -6.87 -13.49
N HIS A 294 12.10 -6.61 -12.20
CA HIS A 294 12.96 -7.25 -11.21
C HIS A 294 12.16 -8.21 -10.31
N GLU A 295 11.35 -7.67 -9.40
CA GLU A 295 10.70 -8.46 -8.37
C GLU A 295 9.60 -9.38 -8.94
N LEU A 296 8.64 -8.81 -9.69
CA LEU A 296 7.54 -9.62 -10.25
C LEU A 296 8.05 -10.66 -11.24
N ALA A 297 9.08 -10.34 -12.05
CA ALA A 297 9.70 -11.30 -12.95
C ALA A 297 10.37 -12.46 -12.19
N LEU A 298 11.04 -12.15 -11.06
CA LEU A 298 11.65 -13.17 -10.21
C LEU A 298 10.58 -14.07 -9.57
N PHE A 299 9.57 -13.50 -8.89
CA PHE A 299 8.54 -14.30 -8.23
C PHE A 299 7.70 -15.12 -9.22
N LYS A 300 7.44 -14.59 -10.40
CA LYS A 300 6.80 -15.33 -11.49
C LYS A 300 7.59 -16.59 -11.90
N SER A 301 8.93 -16.54 -11.85
CA SER A 301 9.77 -17.72 -12.17
C SER A 301 9.61 -18.84 -11.14
N TYR A 302 9.11 -18.53 -9.93
CA TYR A 302 8.74 -19.47 -8.88
C TYR A 302 7.23 -19.73 -8.81
N HIS A 303 6.43 -19.19 -9.73
CA HIS A 303 4.97 -19.31 -9.77
C HIS A 303 4.27 -18.73 -8.54
N LEU A 304 4.88 -17.77 -7.86
CA LEU A 304 4.35 -17.15 -6.64
C LEU A 304 3.61 -15.84 -6.97
N PRO A 305 2.36 -15.70 -6.55
CA PRO A 305 1.67 -14.42 -6.54
C PRO A 305 2.28 -13.49 -5.49
N VAL A 306 2.08 -12.20 -5.70
CA VAL A 306 2.60 -11.14 -4.83
C VAL A 306 1.45 -10.46 -4.09
N TRP A 307 1.65 -10.21 -2.80
CA TRP A 307 0.84 -9.31 -1.98
C TRP A 307 1.64 -8.04 -1.70
N ILE A 308 1.13 -6.90 -2.11
CA ILE A 308 1.67 -5.59 -1.73
C ILE A 308 1.03 -5.21 -0.40
N THR A 309 1.61 -5.65 0.72
CA THR A 309 1.02 -5.48 2.05
C THR A 309 1.27 -4.11 2.67
N GLU A 310 2.05 -3.27 1.99
CA GLU A 310 2.16 -1.83 2.25
C GLU A 310 2.46 -1.07 0.95
N PHE A 311 1.65 -0.06 0.63
CA PHE A 311 2.01 0.94 -0.36
C PHE A 311 1.53 2.33 0.07
N ASN A 312 2.23 3.37 -0.28
CA ASN A 312 1.84 4.76 -0.09
C ASN A 312 2.92 5.73 -0.61
N MET A 313 2.57 7.01 -0.73
CA MET A 313 3.54 8.09 -0.95
C MET A 313 4.36 8.32 0.33
N GLY A 314 5.63 7.95 0.34
CA GLY A 314 6.59 8.30 1.38
C GLY A 314 7.08 9.74 1.22
N ASP A 315 6.27 10.73 1.58
CA ASP A 315 6.66 12.15 1.49
C ASP A 315 7.74 12.48 2.52
N LEU A 316 8.98 12.59 2.06
CA LEU A 316 10.17 12.97 2.84
C LEU A 316 10.61 14.41 2.57
N THR A 317 9.79 15.22 1.91
CA THR A 317 10.07 16.64 1.69
C THR A 317 10.11 17.41 3.01
N PRO A 318 10.88 18.52 3.09
CA PRO A 318 10.79 19.42 4.22
C PRO A 318 9.34 19.89 4.43
N GLY A 319 8.81 19.69 5.64
CA GLY A 319 7.40 20.01 5.94
C GLY A 319 6.37 19.02 5.40
N ARG A 320 6.77 17.98 4.67
CA ARG A 320 5.88 16.94 4.13
C ARG A 320 4.72 17.55 3.35
N VAL A 321 5.07 18.38 2.37
CA VAL A 321 4.15 19.30 1.70
C VAL A 321 3.08 18.60 0.84
N PHE A 322 3.29 17.35 0.43
CA PHE A 322 2.35 16.61 -0.39
C PHE A 322 1.37 15.76 0.43
N ARG A 323 1.68 15.46 1.71
CA ARG A 323 0.80 14.60 2.52
C ARG A 323 -0.61 15.16 2.65
N GLY A 324 -1.58 14.32 2.38
CA GLY A 324 -3.02 14.64 2.50
C GLY A 324 -3.53 15.65 1.51
N THR A 325 -2.70 16.11 0.57
CA THR A 325 -3.15 16.92 -0.55
C THR A 325 -3.88 16.07 -1.58
N TRP A 326 -4.63 16.71 -2.48
CA TRP A 326 -5.26 15.99 -3.59
C TRP A 326 -4.22 15.27 -4.48
N LEU A 327 -3.02 15.85 -4.63
CA LEU A 327 -1.90 15.20 -5.32
C LEU A 327 -1.57 13.82 -4.69
N HIS A 328 -1.55 13.75 -3.37
CA HIS A 328 -1.33 12.47 -2.66
C HIS A 328 -2.45 11.46 -2.97
N GLY A 329 -3.71 11.90 -3.00
CA GLY A 329 -4.82 11.02 -3.36
C GLY A 329 -4.70 10.46 -4.78
N LEU A 330 -4.32 11.29 -5.74
CA LEU A 330 -4.11 10.86 -7.13
C LEU A 330 -2.91 9.92 -7.27
N PHE A 331 -1.83 10.17 -6.54
CA PHE A 331 -0.65 9.31 -6.49
C PHE A 331 -1.01 7.90 -6.00
N VAL A 332 -1.73 7.81 -4.88
CA VAL A 332 -2.20 6.53 -4.31
C VAL A 332 -3.20 5.83 -5.24
N ALA A 333 -4.08 6.59 -5.92
CA ALA A 333 -4.99 6.00 -6.89
C ALA A 333 -4.25 5.42 -8.12
N GLU A 334 -3.18 6.08 -8.57
CA GLU A 334 -2.32 5.59 -9.63
C GLU A 334 -1.61 4.30 -9.22
N GLU A 335 -0.93 4.28 -8.05
CA GLU A 335 -0.29 3.07 -7.52
C GLU A 335 -1.28 1.90 -7.45
N ALA A 336 -2.44 2.12 -6.85
CA ALA A 336 -3.47 1.10 -6.73
C ALA A 336 -3.89 0.54 -8.10
N LEU A 337 -4.18 1.39 -9.08
CA LEU A 337 -4.58 0.93 -10.42
C LEU A 337 -3.45 0.19 -11.14
N LEU A 338 -2.20 0.62 -10.98
CA LEU A 338 -1.04 -0.07 -11.57
C LEU A 338 -0.87 -1.47 -10.97
N PHE A 339 -0.97 -1.61 -9.64
CA PHE A 339 -0.88 -2.90 -8.96
C PHE A 339 -2.08 -3.80 -9.29
N LEU A 340 -3.28 -3.23 -9.24
CA LEU A 340 -4.50 -3.93 -9.55
C LEU A 340 -4.58 -4.37 -11.02
N ALA A 341 -3.87 -3.76 -11.95
CA ALA A 341 -3.81 -4.16 -13.36
C ALA A 341 -2.89 -5.37 -13.60
N ASP A 342 -1.94 -5.67 -12.71
CA ASP A 342 -0.98 -6.76 -12.91
C ASP A 342 -1.50 -8.09 -12.32
N PRO A 343 -1.65 -9.15 -13.13
CA PRO A 343 -2.20 -10.42 -12.66
C PRO A 343 -1.27 -11.18 -11.69
N ALA A 344 -0.01 -10.80 -11.57
CA ALA A 344 0.90 -11.37 -10.57
C ALA A 344 0.61 -10.84 -9.15
N ILE A 345 -0.06 -9.68 -9.04
CA ILE A 345 -0.44 -9.07 -7.77
C ILE A 345 -1.87 -9.48 -7.44
N THR A 346 -2.05 -10.18 -6.33
CA THR A 346 -3.35 -10.73 -5.92
C THR A 346 -3.93 -10.07 -4.68
N HIS A 347 -3.17 -9.18 -4.05
CA HIS A 347 -3.58 -8.40 -2.89
C HIS A 347 -2.76 -7.11 -2.76
N VAL A 348 -3.41 -6.00 -2.33
CA VAL A 348 -2.74 -4.72 -2.08
C VAL A 348 -3.34 -4.04 -0.83
N ASP A 349 -2.49 -3.55 0.08
CA ASP A 349 -2.90 -2.82 1.29
C ASP A 349 -2.30 -1.42 1.33
N LEU A 350 -3.15 -0.39 1.48
CA LEU A 350 -2.67 0.96 1.74
C LEU A 350 -2.08 1.05 3.16
N ASN A 351 -0.88 1.55 3.29
CA ASN A 351 -0.22 1.83 4.56
C ASN A 351 -0.53 3.29 5.00
N SER A 352 -1.12 3.54 6.15
CA SER A 352 -1.71 2.68 7.17
C SER A 352 -3.22 2.94 7.28
N THR A 353 -3.88 2.55 8.39
CA THR A 353 -5.35 2.70 8.53
C THR A 353 -5.75 4.11 8.97
N ILE A 354 -5.14 4.64 10.03
CA ILE A 354 -5.45 5.95 10.60
C ILE A 354 -4.17 6.67 11.03
N GLY A 355 -4.15 7.99 10.88
CA GLY A 355 -3.01 8.76 11.34
C GLY A 355 -3.19 10.26 11.18
N SER A 356 -2.46 11.02 11.99
CA SER A 356 -2.29 12.44 11.81
C SER A 356 -1.40 12.71 10.60
N ALA A 357 -1.41 13.94 10.12
CA ALA A 357 -0.64 14.39 8.96
C ALA A 357 -1.13 13.80 7.62
N ASN A 358 -2.37 13.33 7.56
CA ASN A 358 -3.08 12.97 6.33
C ASN A 358 -2.37 11.89 5.48
N PHE A 359 -1.48 11.10 6.09
CA PHE A 359 -0.80 10.01 5.42
C PHE A 359 -1.73 8.82 5.22
N ALA A 360 -2.50 8.48 6.25
CA ALA A 360 -3.43 7.37 6.24
C ALA A 360 -4.75 7.69 5.51
N PRO A 361 -5.50 6.69 5.08
CA PRO A 361 -6.82 6.87 4.46
C PRO A 361 -7.84 7.51 5.39
N ILE A 362 -7.74 7.29 6.70
CA ILE A 362 -8.60 7.94 7.69
C ILE A 362 -7.83 9.09 8.34
N PHE A 363 -8.30 10.30 8.08
CA PHE A 363 -7.77 11.52 8.68
C PHE A 363 -8.20 11.66 10.13
N SER A 364 -7.22 12.01 10.99
CA SER A 364 -7.46 12.45 12.35
C SER A 364 -6.46 13.54 12.74
N ASN A 365 -6.91 14.62 13.34
CA ASN A 365 -6.03 15.67 13.84
C ASN A 365 -5.45 15.37 15.24
N ALA A 366 -5.90 14.30 15.88
CA ALA A 366 -5.50 13.91 17.25
C ALA A 366 -4.62 12.66 17.29
N HIS A 367 -4.65 11.82 16.26
CA HIS A 367 -3.98 10.53 16.22
C HIS A 367 -2.74 10.57 15.34
N GLY A 368 -1.71 9.82 15.72
CA GLY A 368 -0.42 9.73 15.03
C GLY A 368 0.74 9.70 16.03
N PHE A 369 1.92 9.28 15.58
CA PHE A 369 3.11 9.22 16.45
C PHE A 369 3.36 10.57 17.13
N GLY A 370 3.42 10.55 18.47
CA GLY A 370 3.61 11.74 19.30
C GLY A 370 2.37 12.61 19.55
N LYS A 371 1.20 12.15 19.09
CA LYS A 371 -0.07 12.82 19.38
C LYS A 371 -1.00 11.89 20.15
N SER A 372 -1.63 12.40 21.20
CA SER A 372 -2.64 11.71 21.99
C SER A 372 -3.72 12.71 22.41
N GLY A 373 -4.97 12.26 22.42
CA GLY A 373 -6.12 13.05 22.85
C GLY A 373 -7.34 12.83 21.97
N PRO A 374 -8.51 13.34 22.37
CA PRO A 374 -9.69 13.28 21.54
C PRO A 374 -9.51 14.13 20.27
N PRO A 375 -10.02 13.69 19.10
CA PRO A 375 -10.00 14.51 17.91
C PRO A 375 -10.86 15.76 18.12
N THR A 376 -10.38 16.92 17.66
CA THR A 376 -11.12 18.17 17.69
C THR A 376 -11.96 18.40 16.43
N VAL A 377 -11.80 17.52 15.45
CA VAL A 377 -12.63 17.43 14.24
C VAL A 377 -13.09 15.99 14.06
N PRO A 378 -14.26 15.74 13.43
CA PRO A 378 -14.70 14.39 13.14
C PRO A 378 -13.68 13.61 12.30
N LEU A 379 -13.59 12.29 12.52
CA LEU A 379 -12.84 11.40 11.64
C LEU A 379 -13.46 11.45 10.23
N ALA A 380 -12.62 11.46 9.20
CA ALA A 380 -13.07 11.50 7.82
C ALA A 380 -12.07 10.80 6.90
N LEU A 381 -12.47 10.51 5.67
CA LEU A 381 -11.52 10.03 4.66
C LEU A 381 -10.59 11.17 4.23
N SER A 382 -9.29 10.88 4.17
CA SER A 382 -8.26 11.75 3.58
C SER A 382 -8.34 11.75 2.04
N ALA A 383 -7.40 12.42 1.37
CA ALA A 383 -7.28 12.34 -0.09
C ALA A 383 -7.11 10.89 -0.56
N ALA A 384 -6.15 10.16 0.02
CA ALA A 384 -5.92 8.75 -0.29
C ALA A 384 -7.13 7.87 0.05
N GLY A 385 -7.80 8.13 1.18
CA GLY A 385 -9.00 7.42 1.57
C GLY A 385 -10.17 7.62 0.60
N ASN A 386 -10.40 8.84 0.14
CA ASN A 386 -11.48 9.14 -0.81
C ASN A 386 -11.24 8.50 -2.19
N THR A 387 -10.00 8.54 -2.70
CA THR A 387 -9.69 7.93 -4.00
C THR A 387 -9.80 6.41 -3.95
N LEU A 388 -9.25 5.79 -2.92
CA LEU A 388 -9.35 4.33 -2.78
C LEU A 388 -10.76 3.85 -2.46
N ALA A 389 -11.57 4.61 -1.72
CA ALA A 389 -12.97 4.24 -1.47
C ALA A 389 -13.78 4.16 -2.78
N VAL A 390 -13.54 5.04 -3.75
CA VAL A 390 -14.16 4.97 -5.08
C VAL A 390 -13.69 3.72 -5.83
N ILE A 391 -12.37 3.46 -5.87
CA ILE A 391 -11.80 2.27 -6.51
C ILE A 391 -12.34 1.01 -5.85
N GLN A 392 -12.29 0.92 -4.52
CA GLN A 392 -12.77 -0.21 -3.75
C GLN A 392 -14.25 -0.51 -3.99
N ALA A 393 -15.08 0.53 -3.98
CA ALA A 393 -16.51 0.38 -4.23
C ALA A 393 -16.80 -0.15 -5.64
N ALA A 394 -16.04 0.27 -6.66
CA ALA A 394 -16.16 -0.23 -8.01
C ALA A 394 -15.72 -1.71 -8.12
N PHE A 395 -14.60 -2.05 -7.50
CA PHE A 395 -14.09 -3.42 -7.47
C PHE A 395 -15.01 -4.38 -6.70
N HIS A 396 -15.59 -3.96 -5.56
CA HIS A 396 -16.52 -4.78 -4.78
C HIS A 396 -17.80 -5.19 -5.56
N ARG A 397 -18.22 -4.36 -6.51
CA ARG A 397 -19.39 -4.67 -7.36
C ARG A 397 -19.06 -5.58 -8.53
N SER A 398 -17.79 -5.89 -8.75
CA SER A 398 -17.29 -6.45 -9.98
C SER A 398 -16.82 -7.89 -9.82
N ALA A 399 -17.06 -8.71 -10.84
CA ALA A 399 -16.57 -10.07 -10.90
C ALA A 399 -15.23 -10.17 -11.65
N ARG A 400 -14.95 -9.26 -12.56
CA ARG A 400 -13.74 -9.22 -13.39
C ARG A 400 -13.28 -7.79 -13.61
N ALA A 401 -11.96 -7.64 -13.77
CA ALA A 401 -11.32 -6.38 -14.16
C ALA A 401 -10.40 -6.60 -15.37
N GLN A 402 -10.28 -5.58 -16.20
CA GLN A 402 -9.39 -5.58 -17.36
C GLN A 402 -8.85 -4.16 -17.59
N ALA A 403 -7.54 -4.04 -17.79
CA ALA A 403 -6.90 -2.75 -18.00
C ALA A 403 -7.38 -2.07 -19.29
N LEU A 404 -7.37 -0.73 -19.27
CA LEU A 404 -7.71 0.10 -20.43
C LEU A 404 -6.45 0.58 -21.16
N ALA A 405 -6.52 0.61 -22.48
CA ALA A 405 -5.57 1.27 -23.35
C ALA A 405 -6.19 2.55 -23.93
N PHE A 406 -5.36 3.57 -24.06
CA PHE A 406 -5.74 4.89 -24.56
C PHE A 406 -4.97 5.26 -25.83
N SER A 407 -5.66 5.70 -26.88
CA SER A 407 -5.06 6.05 -28.18
C SER A 407 -5.62 7.38 -28.72
N PRO A 408 -4.77 8.42 -28.91
CA PRO A 408 -3.37 8.47 -28.46
C PRO A 408 -3.25 8.44 -26.93
N SER A 409 -2.16 7.86 -26.41
CA SER A 409 -1.88 7.85 -24.97
C SER A 409 -1.31 9.19 -24.53
N PRO A 410 -2.02 9.96 -23.69
CA PRO A 410 -1.47 11.21 -23.15
C PRO A 410 -0.36 10.89 -22.13
N ALA A 411 0.71 11.70 -22.14
CA ALA A 411 1.84 11.55 -21.22
C ALA A 411 1.92 12.70 -20.21
N LEU A 412 2.49 12.42 -19.05
CA LEU A 412 2.82 13.40 -18.00
C LEU A 412 4.09 14.15 -18.38
N GLY A 413 3.91 15.32 -19.00
CA GLY A 413 5.01 16.18 -19.40
C GLY A 413 6.02 15.43 -20.30
N LYS A 414 7.29 15.43 -19.91
CA LYS A 414 8.40 14.75 -20.63
C LYS A 414 8.81 13.42 -19.99
N THR A 415 8.11 12.94 -18.97
CA THR A 415 8.50 11.74 -18.21
C THR A 415 8.26 10.44 -18.97
N GLY A 416 7.35 10.44 -19.94
CA GLY A 416 6.90 9.23 -20.64
C GLY A 416 5.85 8.42 -19.87
N ALA A 417 5.60 8.75 -18.61
CA ALA A 417 4.53 8.13 -17.82
C ALA A 417 3.14 8.50 -18.39
N PRO A 418 2.16 7.60 -18.37
CA PRO A 418 0.81 7.88 -18.86
C PRO A 418 0.13 8.94 -17.97
N ALA A 419 -0.59 9.87 -18.60
CA ALA A 419 -1.38 10.86 -17.89
C ALA A 419 -2.82 10.40 -17.62
N LEU A 420 -3.20 9.25 -18.15
CA LEU A 420 -4.53 8.65 -18.00
C LEU A 420 -4.38 7.15 -17.79
N LEU A 421 -4.99 6.65 -16.72
CA LEU A 421 -5.06 5.23 -16.39
C LEU A 421 -6.51 4.83 -16.14
N GLY A 422 -6.79 3.54 -16.22
CA GLY A 422 -8.10 3.05 -15.86
C GLY A 422 -8.28 1.56 -16.04
N GLU A 423 -9.36 1.06 -15.42
CA GLU A 423 -9.81 -0.32 -15.49
C GLU A 423 -11.26 -0.38 -15.96
N ALA A 424 -11.54 -1.37 -16.77
CA ALA A 424 -12.91 -1.79 -17.09
C ALA A 424 -13.29 -2.94 -16.16
N LEU A 425 -14.43 -2.80 -15.52
CA LEU A 425 -14.94 -3.70 -14.49
C LEU A 425 -16.24 -4.34 -14.99
N THR A 426 -16.31 -5.67 -14.97
CA THR A 426 -17.53 -6.40 -15.31
C THR A 426 -18.35 -6.61 -14.05
N THR A 427 -19.54 -5.99 -14.03
CA THR A 427 -20.52 -6.12 -12.93
C THR A 427 -21.72 -6.95 -13.36
N GLY A 428 -22.62 -7.27 -12.44
CA GLY A 428 -23.87 -7.93 -12.76
C GLY A 428 -24.82 -7.12 -13.65
N SER A 429 -24.64 -5.78 -13.69
CA SER A 429 -25.45 -4.83 -14.48
C SER A 429 -24.76 -4.37 -15.77
N GLY A 430 -23.54 -4.81 -16.05
CA GLY A 430 -22.80 -4.41 -17.26
C GLY A 430 -21.35 -4.03 -16.98
N THR A 431 -20.84 -3.10 -17.77
CA THR A 431 -19.46 -2.61 -17.63
C THR A 431 -19.42 -1.28 -16.85
N GLU A 432 -18.53 -1.20 -15.89
CA GLU A 432 -18.17 0.01 -15.14
C GLU A 432 -16.72 0.37 -15.46
N LEU A 433 -16.36 1.66 -15.51
CA LEU A 433 -14.97 2.07 -15.70
C LEU A 433 -14.52 2.93 -14.51
N VAL A 434 -13.31 2.69 -14.05
CA VAL A 434 -12.61 3.60 -13.13
C VAL A 434 -11.47 4.25 -13.91
N LEU A 435 -11.45 5.59 -13.95
CA LEU A 435 -10.51 6.38 -14.73
C LEU A 435 -9.82 7.41 -13.84
N VAL A 436 -8.50 7.55 -13.97
CA VAL A 436 -7.71 8.59 -13.28
C VAL A 436 -7.04 9.46 -14.32
N ASN A 437 -7.36 10.76 -14.35
CA ASN A 437 -6.64 11.75 -15.13
C ASN A 437 -5.62 12.48 -14.24
N LEU A 438 -4.36 12.20 -14.45
CA LEU A 438 -3.22 12.74 -13.71
C LEU A 438 -2.69 14.06 -14.28
N SER A 439 -3.30 14.56 -15.35
CA SER A 439 -2.82 15.76 -16.05
C SER A 439 -3.63 17.01 -15.71
N ALA A 440 -3.03 18.18 -15.95
CA ALA A 440 -3.70 19.47 -15.88
C ALA A 440 -4.70 19.71 -17.04
N ARG A 441 -4.90 18.73 -17.91
CA ARG A 441 -5.74 18.87 -19.10
C ARG A 441 -7.09 18.23 -18.92
N ARG A 442 -8.10 18.85 -19.46
CA ARG A 442 -9.39 18.22 -19.72
C ARG A 442 -9.23 17.29 -20.92
N LEU A 443 -9.65 16.04 -20.80
CA LEU A 443 -9.51 15.02 -21.82
C LEU A 443 -10.90 14.54 -22.28
N THR A 444 -11.10 14.45 -23.59
CA THR A 444 -12.33 13.87 -24.16
C THR A 444 -12.04 12.44 -24.60
N LEU A 445 -12.82 11.48 -24.11
CA LEU A 445 -12.65 10.06 -24.33
C LEU A 445 -13.77 9.56 -25.27
N ASN A 446 -13.41 8.70 -26.23
CA ASN A 446 -14.37 7.91 -26.96
C ASN A 446 -14.48 6.52 -26.32
N LEU A 447 -15.61 6.25 -25.69
CA LEU A 447 -15.89 5.03 -24.92
C LEU A 447 -16.63 3.96 -25.74
N SER A 448 -16.96 4.20 -27.00
CA SER A 448 -17.84 3.35 -27.81
C SER A 448 -17.34 1.91 -27.99
N ALA A 449 -16.01 1.67 -27.84
CA ALA A 449 -15.44 0.33 -27.91
C ALA A 449 -15.52 -0.44 -26.58
N VAL A 450 -15.82 0.20 -25.45
CA VAL A 450 -15.83 -0.41 -24.11
C VAL A 450 -17.17 -0.30 -23.41
N LEU A 451 -17.98 0.70 -23.76
CA LEU A 451 -19.34 0.88 -23.23
C LEU A 451 -20.33 0.99 -24.38
N SER A 452 -21.39 0.17 -24.33
CA SER A 452 -22.54 0.27 -25.25
C SER A 452 -23.65 1.07 -24.59
N GLY A 453 -24.09 2.15 -25.25
CA GLY A 453 -25.22 2.94 -24.77
C GLY A 453 -24.86 4.06 -23.78
N PRO A 454 -25.88 4.67 -23.16
CA PRO A 454 -25.69 5.77 -22.23
C PRO A 454 -25.02 5.30 -20.94
N CYS A 455 -24.22 6.18 -20.35
CA CYS A 455 -23.56 5.94 -19.06
C CYS A 455 -23.67 7.18 -18.16
N THR A 456 -23.55 6.94 -16.87
CA THR A 456 -23.44 7.99 -15.85
C THR A 456 -22.01 8.03 -15.33
N ALA A 457 -21.38 9.18 -15.38
CA ALA A 457 -20.03 9.41 -14.87
C ALA A 457 -20.08 10.28 -13.61
N THR A 458 -19.53 9.78 -12.51
CA THR A 458 -19.32 10.55 -11.27
C THR A 458 -17.83 10.85 -11.14
N GLN A 459 -17.47 12.12 -11.16
CA GLN A 459 -16.10 12.59 -11.05
C GLN A 459 -15.88 13.26 -9.71
N ILE A 460 -14.74 12.96 -9.06
CA ILE A 460 -14.25 13.69 -7.91
C ILE A 460 -12.93 14.39 -8.25
N THR A 461 -12.77 15.58 -7.70
CA THR A 461 -11.58 16.43 -7.84
C THR A 461 -11.48 17.35 -6.63
N ALA A 462 -10.42 18.16 -6.59
CA ALA A 462 -10.26 19.24 -5.62
C ALA A 462 -9.95 20.55 -6.35
N PRO A 463 -10.11 21.71 -5.72
CA PRO A 463 -9.82 23.02 -6.31
C PRO A 463 -8.40 23.14 -6.85
N SER A 464 -7.43 22.42 -6.25
CA SER A 464 -6.06 22.31 -6.74
C SER A 464 -5.42 20.99 -6.29
N THR A 465 -4.30 20.62 -6.90
CA THR A 465 -3.49 19.48 -6.47
C THR A 465 -2.90 19.65 -5.06
N THR A 466 -2.75 20.88 -4.58
CA THR A 466 -2.24 21.20 -3.23
C THR A 466 -3.33 21.34 -2.18
N THR A 467 -4.60 21.20 -2.54
CA THR A 467 -5.72 21.23 -1.59
C THR A 467 -5.59 20.12 -0.58
N GLN A 468 -5.54 20.46 0.70
CA GLN A 468 -5.57 19.51 1.82
C GLN A 468 -6.97 18.91 1.96
N VAL A 469 -7.06 17.58 1.92
CA VAL A 469 -8.32 16.85 2.06
C VAL A 469 -8.45 16.33 3.47
N THR A 470 -9.30 16.98 4.25
CA THR A 470 -9.55 16.68 5.66
C THR A 470 -11.00 16.27 5.95
N GLY A 471 -11.77 16.06 4.90
CA GLY A 471 -13.17 15.66 4.96
C GLY A 471 -13.89 15.87 3.63
N PRO A 472 -15.17 15.44 3.54
CA PRO A 472 -15.93 15.46 2.28
C PRO A 472 -16.09 16.85 1.67
N GLY A 473 -16.14 17.90 2.47
CA GLY A 473 -16.22 19.28 1.98
C GLY A 473 -14.97 19.84 1.31
N SER A 474 -13.85 19.08 1.34
CA SER A 474 -12.60 19.44 0.65
C SER A 474 -12.59 19.03 -0.83
N LEU A 475 -13.54 18.24 -1.26
CA LEU A 475 -13.64 17.70 -2.61
C LEU A 475 -14.87 18.24 -3.35
N GLU A 476 -14.73 18.38 -4.64
CA GLU A 476 -15.81 18.67 -5.57
C GLU A 476 -16.25 17.36 -6.24
N SER A 477 -17.56 17.12 -6.28
CA SER A 477 -18.15 15.99 -6.99
C SER A 477 -19.10 16.49 -8.05
N SER A 478 -19.02 15.92 -9.24
CA SER A 478 -19.92 16.21 -10.33
C SER A 478 -20.40 14.92 -10.99
N THR A 479 -21.68 14.90 -11.39
CA THR A 479 -22.26 13.77 -12.12
C THR A 479 -22.72 14.26 -13.48
N SER A 480 -22.39 13.52 -14.53
CA SER A 480 -22.79 13.79 -15.89
C SER A 480 -23.26 12.54 -16.60
N SER A 481 -24.16 12.69 -17.58
CA SER A 481 -24.53 11.61 -18.50
C SER A 481 -23.68 11.70 -19.76
N ALA A 482 -23.28 10.55 -20.28
CA ALA A 482 -22.52 10.47 -21.53
C ALA A 482 -23.06 9.33 -22.40
N ASN A 483 -22.86 9.46 -23.71
CA ASN A 483 -23.20 8.41 -24.67
C ASN A 483 -22.08 8.32 -25.71
N GLY A 484 -21.23 7.32 -25.55
CA GLY A 484 -20.06 7.09 -26.41
C GLY A 484 -18.91 8.09 -26.24
N SER A 485 -19.16 9.28 -25.69
CA SER A 485 -18.13 10.30 -25.45
C SER A 485 -18.23 10.85 -24.03
N LEU A 486 -17.10 10.90 -23.31
CA LEU A 486 -16.98 11.40 -21.94
C LEU A 486 -15.86 12.42 -21.86
N THR A 487 -16.09 13.51 -21.13
CA THR A 487 -15.03 14.44 -20.77
C THR A 487 -14.62 14.26 -19.32
N VAL A 488 -13.34 13.93 -19.09
CA VAL A 488 -12.74 13.84 -17.75
C VAL A 488 -11.96 15.12 -17.45
N GLY A 489 -12.18 15.70 -16.28
CA GLY A 489 -11.54 16.95 -15.84
C GLY A 489 -10.06 16.75 -15.52
N PRO A 490 -9.30 17.84 -15.34
CA PRO A 490 -7.92 17.75 -14.90
C PRO A 490 -7.84 17.21 -13.48
N TYR A 491 -6.78 16.44 -13.20
CA TYR A 491 -6.48 15.92 -11.87
C TYR A 491 -7.73 15.32 -11.18
N SER A 492 -8.33 14.32 -11.82
CA SER A 492 -9.61 13.76 -11.38
C SER A 492 -9.63 12.24 -11.34
N LEU A 493 -10.47 11.71 -10.48
CA LEU A 493 -10.87 10.30 -10.47
C LEU A 493 -12.34 10.23 -10.91
N THR A 494 -12.66 9.35 -11.85
CA THR A 494 -14.00 9.22 -12.43
C THR A 494 -14.48 7.77 -12.39
N ASP A 495 -15.64 7.54 -11.81
CA ASP A 495 -16.39 6.29 -11.85
C ASP A 495 -17.47 6.40 -12.92
N VAL A 496 -17.48 5.49 -13.90
CA VAL A 496 -18.42 5.51 -15.05
C VAL A 496 -19.23 4.23 -15.06
N LYS A 497 -20.53 4.35 -14.92
CA LYS A 497 -21.48 3.24 -14.89
C LYS A 497 -22.34 3.22 -16.13
N ALA A 498 -22.47 2.07 -16.81
CA ALA A 498 -23.48 1.89 -17.83
C ALA A 498 -24.86 2.18 -17.21
N SER A 499 -25.66 2.97 -17.92
CA SER A 499 -27.07 3.16 -17.54
C SER A 499 -27.83 1.93 -17.99
N GLY A 500 -28.33 1.14 -17.04
CA GLY A 500 -29.12 -0.06 -17.30
C GLY A 500 -30.43 0.24 -18.02
#